data_33713b509d010d2339147d91455dcd67
#
_entry.id   33713b509d010d2339147d91455dcd67
#
_cell.length_a   1.000
_cell.length_b   1.000
_cell.length_c   1.000
_cell.angle_alpha   90.00
_cell.angle_beta   90.00
_cell.angle_gamma   90.00
#
_symmetry.space_group_name_H-M   'P 1'
#
loop_
_entity.id
_entity.type
_entity.pdbx_description
1 polymer ?
#
loop_
_entity_poly.entity_id
_entity_poly.type
_entity_poly.pdbx_seq_one_letter_code
_entity_poly.pdbx_strand_id
1 'polypeptide(L)'
;MAKIDAFFKLMHEQGASDLHLTASQPPSLRIRGDIERIKYKILDNDDLRGMLYEITPEEKIKVFEETGDVDFGYEIPGLARYRANFFMQKNGVGAVFREIPTAIMTAEQLGLPPVISKLATLPRGLVLVTGPTGSGKSTTLASIIDVANRNRKDHIITIEDPIEFVHQSQGCIVNHREIGIHTHSFASALRGALREDPDIILVGEMRDLETISLAIEAASTGHLVFATLHTTSAVKTVDRIIEVFPADQQAQVRSTLADGMRAIIAQVLFKRIDKKSRCVALEILIANSAVRNLIREAKTHQLPSMIQTGKKYGMQLLDDAIMDLYKRGWISADEAYIKANEKAKFRPLLTSPPTDFTEV
;
A
#
# COMPACT_ATOMS: atom_id res chain seq x y z
N MET A 1 -3.83 1.26 31.82
CA MET A 1 -3.61 0.17 30.84
C MET A 1 -4.94 -0.54 30.67
N ALA A 2 -5.49 -0.54 29.47
CA ALA A 2 -6.79 -1.15 29.19
C ALA A 2 -6.71 -2.68 29.38
N LYS A 3 -7.85 -3.33 29.72
CA LYS A 3 -7.87 -4.80 29.89
C LYS A 3 -7.45 -5.54 28.63
N ILE A 4 -7.74 -4.99 27.47
CA ILE A 4 -7.41 -5.55 26.17
C ILE A 4 -5.89 -5.52 25.87
N ASP A 5 -5.12 -4.62 26.50
CA ASP A 5 -3.67 -4.45 26.25
C ASP A 5 -2.86 -5.73 26.51
N ALA A 6 -3.35 -6.61 27.37
CA ALA A 6 -2.71 -7.89 27.61
C ALA A 6 -2.69 -8.80 26.36
N PHE A 7 -3.74 -8.74 25.53
CA PHE A 7 -3.78 -9.49 24.26
C PHE A 7 -2.84 -8.90 23.22
N PHE A 8 -2.69 -7.59 23.18
CA PHE A 8 -1.72 -6.92 22.29
C PHE A 8 -0.27 -7.27 22.64
N LYS A 9 0.06 -7.32 23.93
CA LYS A 9 1.38 -7.76 24.38
C LYS A 9 1.66 -9.21 23.96
N LEU A 10 0.69 -10.10 24.17
CA LEU A 10 0.80 -11.49 23.76
C LEU A 10 0.93 -11.62 22.24
N MET A 11 0.16 -10.84 21.47
CA MET A 11 0.23 -10.77 20.02
C MET A 11 1.64 -10.40 19.55
N HIS A 12 2.22 -9.35 20.13
CA HIS A 12 3.57 -8.87 19.83
C HIS A 12 4.65 -9.89 20.19
N GLU A 13 4.59 -10.46 21.41
CA GLU A 13 5.56 -11.47 21.90
C GLU A 13 5.57 -12.74 21.05
N GLN A 14 4.41 -13.15 20.52
CA GLN A 14 4.29 -14.34 19.67
C GLN A 14 4.53 -14.04 18.17
N GLY A 15 4.76 -12.79 17.79
CA GLY A 15 4.94 -12.37 16.40
C GLY A 15 3.71 -12.68 15.54
N ALA A 16 2.50 -12.55 16.13
CA ALA A 16 1.26 -12.73 15.44
C ALA A 16 0.94 -11.50 14.56
N SER A 17 0.35 -11.72 13.40
CA SER A 17 -0.03 -10.64 12.49
C SER A 17 -1.36 -9.99 12.82
N ASP A 18 -2.30 -10.77 13.36
CA ASP A 18 -3.65 -10.29 13.67
C ASP A 18 -4.14 -10.90 14.99
N LEU A 19 -4.88 -10.12 15.77
CA LEU A 19 -5.66 -10.53 16.93
C LEU A 19 -7.14 -10.52 16.54
N HIS A 20 -7.81 -11.62 16.76
CA HIS A 20 -9.26 -11.79 16.53
C HIS A 20 -9.98 -11.92 17.86
N LEU A 21 -10.89 -11.01 18.14
CA LEU A 21 -11.80 -11.02 19.28
C LEU A 21 -13.23 -11.08 18.76
N THR A 22 -13.97 -12.10 19.17
CA THR A 22 -15.36 -12.29 18.68
C THR A 22 -16.23 -12.78 19.81
N ALA A 23 -17.40 -12.19 19.98
CA ALA A 23 -18.38 -12.63 20.97
C ALA A 23 -18.70 -14.12 20.78
N SER A 24 -18.83 -14.86 21.89
CA SER A 24 -19.05 -16.29 21.96
C SER A 24 -17.88 -17.17 21.48
N GLN A 25 -16.68 -16.61 21.35
CA GLN A 25 -15.45 -17.34 21.01
C GLN A 25 -14.31 -16.97 21.98
N PRO A 26 -13.29 -17.84 22.16
CA PRO A 26 -12.06 -17.45 22.80
C PRO A 26 -11.26 -16.53 21.89
N PRO A 27 -10.47 -15.60 22.44
CA PRO A 27 -9.53 -14.80 21.66
C PRO A 27 -8.63 -15.67 20.80
N SER A 28 -8.29 -15.21 19.61
CA SER A 28 -7.46 -15.97 18.67
C SER A 28 -6.39 -15.07 18.03
N LEU A 29 -5.23 -15.63 17.74
CA LEU A 29 -4.13 -14.98 17.06
C LEU A 29 -3.93 -15.59 15.67
N ARG A 30 -3.58 -14.77 14.70
CA ARG A 30 -3.07 -15.27 13.42
C ARG A 30 -1.56 -15.33 13.48
N ILE A 31 -1.02 -16.53 13.55
CA ILE A 31 0.42 -16.78 13.60
C ILE A 31 0.83 -17.49 12.31
N ARG A 32 1.71 -16.86 11.52
CA ARG A 32 2.21 -17.42 10.24
C ARG A 32 1.12 -17.80 9.21
N GLY A 33 -0.03 -17.15 9.31
CA GLY A 33 -1.18 -17.39 8.42
C GLY A 33 -2.29 -18.23 9.05
N ASP A 34 -2.00 -19.04 10.06
CA ASP A 34 -2.96 -19.90 10.73
C ASP A 34 -3.61 -19.21 11.92
N ILE A 35 -4.89 -19.53 12.20
CA ILE A 35 -5.61 -19.03 13.37
C ILE A 35 -5.40 -19.99 14.54
N GLU A 36 -4.80 -19.48 15.62
CA GLU A 36 -4.57 -20.21 16.86
C GLU A 36 -5.40 -19.60 18.01
N ARG A 37 -6.12 -20.43 18.74
CA ARG A 37 -6.91 -20.00 19.89
C ARG A 37 -6.03 -19.78 21.10
N ILE A 38 -6.20 -18.63 21.76
CA ILE A 38 -5.54 -18.36 23.05
C ILE A 38 -6.26 -19.15 24.16
N LYS A 39 -5.50 -19.67 25.13
CA LYS A 39 -6.06 -20.28 26.34
C LYS A 39 -6.67 -19.20 27.25
N TYR A 40 -7.88 -18.81 26.95
CA TYR A 40 -8.64 -17.81 27.70
C TYR A 40 -10.12 -18.21 27.74
N LYS A 41 -10.92 -17.56 28.62
CA LYS A 41 -12.36 -17.77 28.65
C LYS A 41 -13.01 -17.36 27.32
N ILE A 42 -14.16 -17.95 27.03
CA ILE A 42 -15.04 -17.48 25.95
C ILE A 42 -15.48 -16.06 26.31
N LEU A 43 -15.36 -15.13 25.36
CA LEU A 43 -15.79 -13.75 25.55
C LEU A 43 -17.30 -13.65 25.34
N ASP A 44 -18.04 -13.18 26.36
CA ASP A 44 -19.42 -12.78 26.13
C ASP A 44 -19.46 -11.39 25.45
N ASN A 45 -20.63 -11.05 24.92
CA ASN A 45 -20.81 -9.84 24.13
C ASN A 45 -20.56 -8.55 24.95
N ASP A 46 -21.03 -8.51 26.19
CA ASP A 46 -20.99 -7.29 26.99
C ASP A 46 -19.59 -7.06 27.55
N ASP A 47 -18.91 -8.11 28.00
CA ASP A 47 -17.49 -8.08 28.40
C ASP A 47 -16.63 -7.59 27.22
N LEU A 48 -16.83 -8.16 26.00
CA LEU A 48 -16.05 -7.79 24.83
C LEU A 48 -16.34 -6.34 24.42
N ARG A 49 -17.62 -5.95 24.34
CA ARG A 49 -18.01 -4.56 24.03
C ARG A 49 -17.38 -3.56 25.00
N GLY A 50 -17.39 -3.85 26.28
CA GLY A 50 -16.78 -3.01 27.30
C GLY A 50 -15.25 -2.86 27.09
N MET A 51 -14.55 -3.96 26.79
CA MET A 51 -13.11 -3.90 26.49
C MET A 51 -12.79 -3.12 25.22
N LEU A 52 -13.61 -3.26 24.17
CA LEU A 52 -13.42 -2.56 22.91
C LEU A 52 -13.68 -1.05 23.06
N TYR A 53 -14.75 -0.68 23.77
CA TYR A 53 -15.07 0.74 23.97
C TYR A 53 -14.07 1.47 24.86
N GLU A 54 -13.35 0.75 25.76
CA GLU A 54 -12.29 1.33 26.59
C GLU A 54 -11.14 1.95 25.76
N ILE A 55 -10.91 1.44 24.56
CA ILE A 55 -9.81 1.88 23.67
C ILE A 55 -10.28 2.72 22.46
N THR A 56 -11.59 2.93 22.33
CA THR A 56 -12.18 3.54 21.13
C THR A 56 -12.55 5.00 21.39
N PRO A 57 -12.16 5.95 20.52
CA PRO A 57 -12.62 7.33 20.59
C PRO A 57 -14.16 7.43 20.50
N GLU A 58 -14.75 8.36 21.26
CA GLU A 58 -16.21 8.52 21.32
C GLU A 58 -16.88 8.71 19.95
N GLU A 59 -16.24 9.45 19.04
CA GLU A 59 -16.75 9.66 17.69
C GLU A 59 -16.80 8.34 16.90
N LYS A 60 -15.82 7.46 17.10
CA LYS A 60 -15.77 6.14 16.45
C LYS A 60 -16.79 5.16 17.05
N ILE A 61 -17.08 5.29 18.35
CA ILE A 61 -18.16 4.52 18.99
C ILE A 61 -19.50 4.87 18.35
N LYS A 62 -19.80 6.17 18.16
CA LYS A 62 -21.04 6.62 17.50
C LYS A 62 -21.17 6.04 16.07
N VAL A 63 -20.08 6.12 15.28
CA VAL A 63 -20.08 5.53 13.93
C VAL A 63 -20.36 4.03 14.00
N PHE A 64 -19.73 3.30 14.92
CA PHE A 64 -19.93 1.87 15.07
C PHE A 64 -21.38 1.52 15.48
N GLU A 65 -21.97 2.29 16.37
CA GLU A 65 -23.36 2.08 16.80
C GLU A 65 -24.37 2.38 15.69
N GLU A 66 -24.07 3.31 14.79
CA GLU A 66 -24.92 3.66 13.65
C GLU A 66 -24.78 2.70 12.48
N THR A 67 -23.56 2.26 12.16
CA THR A 67 -23.25 1.53 10.92
C THR A 67 -23.01 0.03 11.14
N GLY A 68 -22.63 -0.37 12.35
CA GLY A 68 -22.21 -1.75 12.67
C GLY A 68 -20.78 -2.08 12.28
N ASP A 69 -20.04 -1.14 11.69
CA ASP A 69 -18.64 -1.30 11.27
C ASP A 69 -17.84 -0.02 11.55
N VAL A 70 -16.57 -0.16 11.99
CA VAL A 70 -15.65 0.97 12.12
C VAL A 70 -14.19 0.53 11.97
N ASP A 71 -13.42 1.34 11.27
CA ASP A 71 -11.95 1.23 11.15
C ASP A 71 -11.29 2.42 11.85
N PHE A 72 -10.18 2.17 12.58
CA PHE A 72 -9.34 3.24 13.15
C PHE A 72 -7.96 2.71 13.55
N GLY A 73 -7.01 3.65 13.79
CA GLY A 73 -5.70 3.33 14.34
C GLY A 73 -5.71 3.35 15.86
N TYR A 74 -5.15 2.31 16.51
CA TYR A 74 -4.91 2.27 17.96
C TYR A 74 -3.43 2.12 18.25
N GLU A 75 -2.88 2.92 19.14
CA GLU A 75 -1.46 2.90 19.48
C GLU A 75 -1.26 2.65 20.97
N ILE A 76 -0.37 1.72 21.30
CA ILE A 76 0.12 1.50 22.65
C ILE A 76 1.56 2.04 22.70
N PRO A 77 1.81 3.18 23.38
CA PRO A 77 3.13 3.77 23.47
C PRO A 77 4.19 2.77 23.96
N GLY A 78 5.28 2.65 23.21
CA GLY A 78 6.37 1.74 23.53
C GLY A 78 6.13 0.25 23.18
N LEU A 79 4.98 -0.09 22.60
CA LEU A 79 4.70 -1.45 22.14
C LEU A 79 4.53 -1.49 20.62
N ALA A 80 3.39 -1.08 20.11
CA ALA A 80 3.08 -1.08 18.69
C ALA A 80 1.85 -0.21 18.36
N ARG A 81 1.64 0.05 17.08
CA ARG A 81 0.41 0.60 16.53
C ARG A 81 -0.41 -0.53 15.87
N TYR A 82 -1.72 -0.43 15.94
CA TYR A 82 -2.64 -1.44 15.41
C TYR A 82 -3.69 -0.77 14.54
N ARG A 83 -4.03 -1.40 13.42
CA ARG A 83 -5.26 -1.12 12.70
C ARG A 83 -6.37 -1.94 13.34
N ALA A 84 -7.38 -1.27 13.86
CA ALA A 84 -8.54 -1.86 14.48
C ALA A 84 -9.73 -1.81 13.51
N ASN A 85 -10.37 -2.95 13.27
CA ASN A 85 -11.66 -3.03 12.60
C ASN A 85 -12.66 -3.69 13.54
N PHE A 86 -13.77 -3.02 13.84
CA PHE A 86 -14.89 -3.60 14.59
C PHE A 86 -16.06 -3.84 13.65
N PHE A 87 -16.79 -4.90 13.92
CA PHE A 87 -17.96 -5.29 13.13
C PHE A 87 -19.01 -5.96 13.99
N MET A 88 -20.29 -5.81 13.59
CA MET A 88 -21.40 -6.54 14.18
C MET A 88 -21.59 -7.87 13.46
N GLN A 89 -21.82 -8.95 14.23
CA GLN A 89 -22.12 -10.28 13.69
C GLN A 89 -23.22 -10.95 14.54
N LYS A 90 -23.71 -12.13 14.11
CA LYS A 90 -24.88 -12.81 14.69
C LYS A 90 -24.85 -12.92 16.23
N ASN A 91 -23.69 -13.13 16.83
CA ASN A 91 -23.56 -13.36 18.28
C ASN A 91 -23.16 -12.10 19.06
N GLY A 92 -23.10 -10.94 18.42
CA GLY A 92 -22.69 -9.67 19.00
C GLY A 92 -21.51 -9.02 18.30
N VAL A 93 -20.68 -8.30 19.04
CA VAL A 93 -19.54 -7.58 18.49
C VAL A 93 -18.36 -8.50 18.15
N GLY A 94 -17.63 -8.15 17.09
CA GLY A 94 -16.33 -8.71 16.75
C GLY A 94 -15.32 -7.61 16.48
N ALA A 95 -14.04 -7.92 16.66
CA ALA A 95 -12.94 -7.02 16.33
C ALA A 95 -11.74 -7.80 15.78
N VAL A 96 -11.07 -7.20 14.79
CA VAL A 96 -9.79 -7.68 14.28
C VAL A 96 -8.78 -6.55 14.42
N PHE A 97 -7.64 -6.86 15.03
CA PHE A 97 -6.53 -5.92 15.13
C PHE A 97 -5.34 -6.46 14.36
N ARG A 98 -4.80 -5.64 13.49
CA ARG A 98 -3.55 -5.95 12.77
C ARG A 98 -2.42 -5.11 13.31
N GLU A 99 -1.32 -5.74 13.71
CA GLU A 99 -0.13 -5.02 14.13
C GLU A 99 0.53 -4.32 12.94
N ILE A 100 0.79 -3.03 13.11
CA ILE A 100 1.50 -2.19 12.15
C ILE A 100 2.97 -2.18 12.58
N PRO A 101 3.91 -2.62 11.71
CA PRO A 101 5.32 -2.61 12.04
C PRO A 101 5.82 -1.19 12.38
N THR A 102 6.47 -1.03 13.53
CA THR A 102 7.06 0.25 13.94
C THR A 102 8.38 0.53 13.24
N ALA A 103 9.09 -0.52 12.80
CA ALA A 103 10.35 -0.39 12.11
C ALA A 103 10.15 -0.26 10.60
N ILE A 104 10.61 0.85 10.03
CA ILE A 104 10.63 1.07 8.58
C ILE A 104 11.84 0.34 8.01
N MET A 105 11.59 -0.63 7.13
CA MET A 105 12.66 -1.35 6.42
C MET A 105 13.25 -0.46 5.32
N THR A 106 14.59 -0.50 5.18
CA THR A 106 15.25 0.21 4.09
C THR A 106 14.99 -0.43 2.72
N ALA A 107 15.21 0.31 1.64
CA ALA A 107 15.06 -0.21 0.29
C ALA A 107 15.95 -1.43 0.02
N GLU A 108 17.16 -1.45 0.58
CA GLU A 108 18.10 -2.57 0.49
C GLU A 108 17.59 -3.80 1.23
N GLN A 109 17.04 -3.63 2.44
CA GLN A 109 16.45 -4.73 3.21
C GLN A 109 15.24 -5.35 2.51
N LEU A 110 14.48 -4.52 1.80
CA LEU A 110 13.33 -4.95 0.98
C LEU A 110 13.76 -5.59 -0.35
N GLY A 111 15.05 -5.46 -0.73
CA GLY A 111 15.57 -5.92 -2.01
C GLY A 111 15.09 -5.09 -3.21
N LEU A 112 14.75 -3.82 -2.97
CA LEU A 112 14.28 -2.92 -4.02
C LEU A 112 15.46 -2.45 -4.90
N PRO A 113 15.26 -2.32 -6.24
CA PRO A 113 16.28 -1.78 -7.12
C PRO A 113 16.67 -0.34 -6.74
N PRO A 114 17.95 0.07 -6.96
CA PRO A 114 18.43 1.40 -6.58
C PRO A 114 17.67 2.57 -7.19
N VAL A 115 16.99 2.37 -8.32
CA VAL A 115 16.16 3.40 -8.95
C VAL A 115 15.00 3.83 -8.03
N ILE A 116 14.50 2.94 -7.18
CA ILE A 116 13.39 3.25 -6.26
C ILE A 116 13.84 4.31 -5.24
N SER A 117 15.00 4.14 -4.61
CA SER A 117 15.55 5.14 -3.68
C SER A 117 15.82 6.50 -4.36
N LYS A 118 16.20 6.50 -5.64
CA LYS A 118 16.38 7.73 -6.41
C LYS A 118 15.10 8.53 -6.60
N LEU A 119 13.93 7.89 -6.57
CA LEU A 119 12.64 8.61 -6.67
C LEU A 119 12.41 9.55 -5.48
N ALA A 120 12.96 9.25 -4.31
CA ALA A 120 12.91 10.12 -3.14
C ALA A 120 13.66 11.46 -3.31
N THR A 121 14.61 11.54 -4.26
CA THR A 121 15.41 12.74 -4.52
C THR A 121 14.86 13.62 -5.63
N LEU A 122 13.74 13.26 -6.24
CA LEU A 122 13.11 14.07 -7.28
C LEU A 122 12.62 15.40 -6.70
N PRO A 123 12.75 16.50 -7.45
CA PRO A 123 12.28 17.81 -6.96
C PRO A 123 10.74 17.91 -6.98
N ARG A 124 10.06 17.27 -7.94
CA ARG A 124 8.60 17.32 -8.12
C ARG A 124 8.12 16.23 -9.07
N GLY A 125 6.84 16.00 -9.07
CA GLY A 125 6.13 15.13 -10.00
C GLY A 125 5.40 14.00 -9.29
N LEU A 126 4.70 13.17 -10.04
CA LEU A 126 3.86 12.08 -9.56
C LEU A 126 4.61 10.75 -9.66
N VAL A 127 4.73 10.05 -8.55
CA VAL A 127 5.24 8.68 -8.45
C VAL A 127 4.13 7.78 -7.91
N LEU A 128 3.79 6.74 -8.64
CA LEU A 128 2.73 5.82 -8.28
C LEU A 128 3.28 4.46 -7.90
N VAL A 129 2.84 3.93 -6.75
CA VAL A 129 3.09 2.55 -6.33
C VAL A 129 1.78 1.79 -6.38
N THR A 130 1.70 0.77 -7.24
CA THR A 130 0.44 0.07 -7.53
C THR A 130 0.55 -1.42 -7.29
N GLY A 131 -0.57 -2.11 -7.26
CA GLY A 131 -0.67 -3.55 -7.02
C GLY A 131 -1.87 -3.92 -6.16
N PRO A 132 -2.21 -5.19 -6.07
CA PRO A 132 -3.34 -5.67 -5.28
C PRO A 132 -3.15 -5.38 -3.79
N THR A 133 -4.23 -5.52 -3.02
CA THR A 133 -4.17 -5.43 -1.56
C THR A 133 -3.17 -6.47 -1.02
N GLY A 134 -2.34 -6.04 -0.06
CA GLY A 134 -1.30 -6.91 0.51
C GLY A 134 -0.05 -7.10 -0.36
N SER A 135 0.10 -6.37 -1.48
CA SER A 135 1.32 -6.42 -2.31
C SER A 135 2.52 -5.66 -1.71
N GLY A 136 2.36 -4.98 -0.58
CA GLY A 136 3.43 -4.26 0.12
C GLY A 136 3.63 -2.81 -0.35
N LYS A 137 2.62 -2.17 -0.97
CA LYS A 137 2.69 -0.77 -1.45
C LYS A 137 3.12 0.20 -0.35
N SER A 138 2.45 0.14 0.79
CA SER A 138 2.73 1.02 1.93
C SER A 138 4.15 0.83 2.48
N THR A 139 4.64 -0.43 2.51
CA THR A 139 6.03 -0.74 2.92
C THR A 139 7.06 -0.14 1.96
N THR A 140 6.80 -0.23 0.65
CA THR A 140 7.67 0.37 -0.37
C THR A 140 7.65 1.90 -0.27
N LEU A 141 6.47 2.50 -0.12
CA LEU A 141 6.34 3.95 0.06
C LEU A 141 7.00 4.42 1.36
N ALA A 142 6.80 3.71 2.47
CA ALA A 142 7.46 4.04 3.74
C ALA A 142 9.00 4.05 3.59
N SER A 143 9.55 3.08 2.86
CA SER A 143 10.98 3.03 2.55
C SER A 143 11.44 4.25 1.71
N ILE A 144 10.65 4.68 0.71
CA ILE A 144 10.97 5.85 -0.12
C ILE A 144 10.90 7.13 0.71
N ILE A 145 9.85 7.29 1.52
CA ILE A 145 9.65 8.44 2.41
C ILE A 145 10.78 8.50 3.45
N ASP A 146 11.20 7.38 4.01
CA ASP A 146 12.32 7.33 4.95
C ASP A 146 13.65 7.80 4.31
N VAL A 147 13.90 7.42 3.05
CA VAL A 147 15.06 7.94 2.29
C VAL A 147 14.97 9.46 2.13
N ALA A 148 13.81 10.02 1.79
CA ALA A 148 13.61 11.47 1.70
C ALA A 148 13.82 12.14 3.06
N ASN A 149 13.17 11.61 4.11
CA ASN A 149 13.22 12.14 5.47
C ASN A 149 14.63 12.21 6.05
N ARG A 150 15.51 11.25 5.70
CA ARG A 150 16.91 11.24 6.17
C ARG A 150 17.82 12.18 5.37
N ASN A 151 17.54 12.38 4.09
CA ASN A 151 18.51 13.00 3.17
C ASN A 151 18.10 14.39 2.69
N ARG A 152 16.87 14.83 2.94
CA ARG A 152 16.35 16.14 2.51
C ARG A 152 16.05 17.01 3.74
N LYS A 153 15.73 18.29 3.49
CA LYS A 153 15.33 19.29 4.50
C LYS A 153 14.00 19.89 4.08
N ASP A 154 13.01 19.05 3.94
CA ASP A 154 11.72 19.35 3.33
C ASP A 154 10.58 19.18 4.34
N HIS A 155 9.38 19.61 3.94
CA HIS A 155 8.15 19.32 4.65
C HIS A 155 7.40 18.18 3.94
N ILE A 156 7.20 17.07 4.64
CA ILE A 156 6.49 15.88 4.18
C ILE A 156 5.12 15.83 4.85
N ILE A 157 4.06 15.76 4.05
CA ILE A 157 2.70 15.53 4.56
C ILE A 157 2.21 14.17 4.07
N THR A 158 1.77 13.30 5.00
CA THR A 158 1.11 12.05 4.65
C THR A 158 -0.39 12.15 4.91
N ILE A 159 -1.20 11.60 3.98
CA ILE A 159 -2.65 11.53 4.06
C ILE A 159 -3.04 10.07 3.89
N GLU A 160 -3.54 9.42 4.95
CA GLU A 160 -3.70 7.97 5.00
C GLU A 160 -5.03 7.57 5.68
N ASP A 161 -5.46 6.33 5.43
CA ASP A 161 -6.71 5.77 5.99
C ASP A 161 -6.57 4.25 6.28
N PRO A 162 -6.15 3.88 7.51
CA PRO A 162 -5.43 4.68 8.51
C PRO A 162 -3.94 4.86 8.22
N ILE A 163 -3.21 5.60 9.08
CA ILE A 163 -1.74 5.69 9.01
C ILE A 163 -1.13 4.29 9.23
N GLU A 164 -0.37 3.81 8.23
CA GLU A 164 0.30 2.50 8.32
C GLU A 164 1.74 2.58 8.86
N PHE A 165 2.45 3.68 8.64
CA PHE A 165 3.82 3.88 9.15
C PHE A 165 3.97 5.28 9.73
N VAL A 166 4.49 5.37 10.95
CA VAL A 166 4.79 6.65 11.58
C VAL A 166 6.25 7.01 11.38
N HIS A 167 6.49 8.03 10.56
CA HIS A 167 7.82 8.58 10.33
C HIS A 167 8.14 9.62 11.38
N GLN A 168 9.17 9.38 12.19
CA GLN A 168 9.71 10.41 13.07
C GLN A 168 10.47 11.44 12.22
N SER A 169 10.27 12.72 12.47
CA SER A 169 11.01 13.80 11.78
C SER A 169 12.52 13.66 12.02
N GLN A 170 13.30 13.67 10.94
CA GLN A 170 14.77 13.58 10.96
C GLN A 170 15.37 14.78 10.24
N GLY A 171 15.71 14.67 8.95
CA GLY A 171 16.10 15.81 8.12
C GLY A 171 14.92 16.68 7.70
N CYS A 172 13.77 16.04 7.51
CA CYS A 172 12.50 16.66 7.13
C CYS A 172 11.58 16.87 8.36
N ILE A 173 10.63 17.80 8.22
CA ILE A 173 9.44 17.85 9.07
C ILE A 173 8.42 16.87 8.49
N VAL A 174 7.86 15.97 9.29
CA VAL A 174 6.86 15.01 8.82
C VAL A 174 5.56 15.17 9.59
N ASN A 175 4.49 15.48 8.89
CA ASN A 175 3.14 15.60 9.43
C ASN A 175 2.24 14.51 8.86
N HIS A 176 1.58 13.76 9.75
CA HIS A 176 0.66 12.69 9.39
C HIS A 176 -0.78 13.14 9.56
N ARG A 177 -1.60 12.93 8.52
CA ARG A 177 -3.04 13.22 8.55
C ARG A 177 -3.84 11.95 8.27
N GLU A 178 -4.59 11.49 9.26
CA GLU A 178 -5.45 10.30 9.16
C GLU A 178 -6.89 10.72 8.85
N ILE A 179 -7.50 10.04 7.88
CA ILE A 179 -8.90 10.26 7.51
C ILE A 179 -9.81 9.86 8.69
N GLY A 180 -10.82 10.66 8.95
CA GLY A 180 -11.77 10.43 10.03
C GLY A 180 -11.27 10.76 11.43
N ILE A 181 -9.99 11.22 11.56
CA ILE A 181 -9.39 11.71 12.81
C ILE A 181 -8.90 13.15 12.63
N HIS A 182 -8.03 13.37 11.66
CA HIS A 182 -7.41 14.68 11.41
C HIS A 182 -8.03 15.42 10.24
N THR A 183 -8.80 14.73 9.42
CA THR A 183 -9.45 15.26 8.20
C THR A 183 -10.63 14.38 7.79
N HIS A 184 -11.56 14.93 7.01
CA HIS A 184 -12.78 14.22 6.62
C HIS A 184 -12.61 13.31 5.39
N SER A 185 -11.71 13.67 4.45
CA SER A 185 -11.51 12.90 3.21
C SER A 185 -10.12 13.16 2.62
N PHE A 186 -9.68 12.29 1.71
CA PHE A 186 -8.43 12.47 0.96
C PHE A 186 -8.42 13.80 0.19
N ALA A 187 -9.49 14.12 -0.52
CA ALA A 187 -9.60 15.37 -1.27
C ALA A 187 -9.54 16.60 -0.37
N SER A 188 -10.27 16.61 0.77
CA SER A 188 -10.23 17.70 1.73
C SER A 188 -8.83 17.89 2.33
N ALA A 189 -8.19 16.77 2.70
CA ALA A 189 -6.83 16.80 3.25
C ALA A 189 -5.82 17.34 2.23
N LEU A 190 -5.91 16.91 0.98
CA LEU A 190 -4.98 17.30 -0.08
C LEU A 190 -5.14 18.78 -0.44
N ARG A 191 -6.38 19.31 -0.50
CA ARG A 191 -6.60 20.76 -0.65
C ARG A 191 -6.02 21.57 0.51
N GLY A 192 -6.12 21.04 1.74
CA GLY A 192 -5.50 21.66 2.91
C GLY A 192 -3.97 21.65 2.79
N ALA A 193 -3.42 20.50 2.49
CA ALA A 193 -1.98 20.28 2.38
C ALA A 193 -1.31 21.27 1.42
N LEU A 194 -1.92 21.58 0.27
CA LEU A 194 -1.40 22.56 -0.71
C LEU A 194 -1.23 23.98 -0.15
N ARG A 195 -1.72 24.28 1.05
CA ARG A 195 -1.56 25.55 1.76
C ARG A 195 -0.70 25.45 3.02
N GLU A 196 -0.16 24.27 3.27
CA GLU A 196 0.64 23.93 4.44
C GLU A 196 2.16 23.89 4.11
N ASP A 197 2.57 24.52 3.00
CA ASP A 197 3.96 24.58 2.49
C ASP A 197 4.63 23.18 2.38
N PRO A 198 4.01 22.21 1.67
CA PRO A 198 4.57 20.90 1.51
C PRO A 198 5.56 20.86 0.32
N ASP A 199 6.65 20.15 0.48
CA ASP A 199 7.53 19.74 -0.64
C ASP A 199 7.16 18.34 -1.15
N ILE A 200 6.80 17.44 -0.21
CA ILE A 200 6.46 16.05 -0.49
C ILE A 200 5.09 15.74 0.10
N ILE A 201 4.23 15.13 -0.71
CA ILE A 201 2.90 14.69 -0.29
C ILE A 201 2.78 13.19 -0.55
N LEU A 202 2.42 12.41 0.48
CA LEU A 202 2.00 11.02 0.34
C LEU A 202 0.47 10.94 0.40
N VAL A 203 -0.15 10.42 -0.64
CA VAL A 203 -1.58 10.11 -0.69
C VAL A 203 -1.73 8.58 -0.60
N GLY A 204 -2.21 8.10 0.52
CA GLY A 204 -2.31 6.67 0.82
C GLY A 204 -3.02 5.88 -0.28
N GLU A 205 -4.13 6.41 -0.80
CA GLU A 205 -4.85 5.82 -1.93
C GLU A 205 -5.64 6.87 -2.73
N MET A 206 -5.60 6.76 -4.06
CA MET A 206 -6.40 7.57 -4.98
C MET A 206 -7.58 6.75 -5.51
N ARG A 207 -8.78 6.91 -4.92
CA ARG A 207 -9.99 6.14 -5.28
C ARG A 207 -10.96 6.91 -6.17
N ASP A 208 -11.05 8.19 -5.97
CA ASP A 208 -12.05 9.07 -6.57
C ASP A 208 -11.45 10.12 -7.51
N LEU A 209 -12.26 10.64 -8.40
CA LEU A 209 -11.88 11.63 -9.42
C LEU A 209 -11.25 12.87 -8.78
N GLU A 210 -11.82 13.36 -7.68
CA GLU A 210 -11.38 14.59 -7.05
C GLU A 210 -9.97 14.45 -6.46
N THR A 211 -9.72 13.36 -5.73
CA THR A 211 -8.39 13.04 -5.16
C THR A 211 -7.36 12.87 -6.28
N ILE A 212 -7.71 12.16 -7.37
CA ILE A 212 -6.81 11.97 -8.52
C ILE A 212 -6.49 13.32 -9.19
N SER A 213 -7.48 14.16 -9.41
CA SER A 213 -7.31 15.49 -10.03
C SER A 213 -6.35 16.36 -9.22
N LEU A 214 -6.59 16.45 -7.91
CA LEU A 214 -5.75 17.24 -6.99
C LEU A 214 -4.31 16.71 -6.90
N ALA A 215 -4.11 15.39 -6.92
CA ALA A 215 -2.78 14.78 -6.89
C ALA A 215 -1.99 15.10 -8.19
N ILE A 216 -2.64 15.05 -9.34
CA ILE A 216 -2.02 15.41 -10.63
C ILE A 216 -1.70 16.91 -10.64
N GLU A 217 -2.60 17.76 -10.16
CA GLU A 217 -2.39 19.19 -10.06
C GLU A 217 -1.21 19.53 -9.15
N ALA A 218 -1.16 18.96 -7.94
CA ALA A 218 -0.04 19.13 -7.00
C ALA A 218 1.29 18.75 -7.63
N ALA A 219 1.34 17.59 -8.31
CA ALA A 219 2.55 17.12 -8.99
C ALA A 219 3.00 18.00 -10.16
N SER A 220 2.07 18.64 -10.85
CA SER A 220 2.38 19.54 -11.97
C SER A 220 2.77 20.95 -11.49
N THR A 221 2.25 21.40 -10.36
CA THR A 221 2.49 22.74 -9.81
C THR A 221 3.74 22.87 -8.92
N GLY A 222 4.47 21.78 -8.65
CA GLY A 222 5.77 21.90 -8.00
C GLY A 222 6.07 20.86 -6.91
N HIS A 223 5.09 20.09 -6.45
CA HIS A 223 5.23 19.14 -5.35
C HIS A 223 5.67 17.74 -5.84
N LEU A 224 6.41 17.03 -5.00
CA LEU A 224 6.65 15.60 -5.20
C LEU A 224 5.53 14.80 -4.55
N VAL A 225 4.71 14.16 -5.36
CA VAL A 225 3.53 13.42 -4.90
C VAL A 225 3.78 11.92 -5.06
N PHE A 226 3.66 11.19 -3.96
CA PHE A 226 3.61 9.73 -3.93
C PHE A 226 2.17 9.29 -3.68
N ALA A 227 1.68 8.32 -4.46
CA ALA A 227 0.32 7.82 -4.26
C ALA A 227 0.19 6.34 -4.61
N THR A 228 -0.92 5.71 -4.17
CA THR A 228 -1.21 4.33 -4.52
C THR A 228 -2.49 4.17 -5.33
N LEU A 229 -2.50 3.07 -6.12
CA LEU A 229 -3.65 2.53 -6.84
C LEU A 229 -3.64 0.99 -6.76
N HIS A 230 -4.76 0.35 -7.10
CA HIS A 230 -4.87 -1.12 -7.08
C HIS A 230 -4.64 -1.80 -8.45
N THR A 231 -4.13 -1.07 -9.42
CA THR A 231 -3.82 -1.59 -10.76
C THR A 231 -2.59 -2.49 -10.74
N THR A 232 -2.50 -3.42 -11.69
CA THR A 232 -1.48 -4.48 -11.73
C THR A 232 -0.36 -4.25 -12.74
N SER A 233 -0.42 -3.17 -13.53
CA SER A 233 0.63 -2.79 -14.50
C SER A 233 0.66 -1.28 -14.74
N ALA A 234 1.75 -0.78 -15.29
CA ALA A 234 1.91 0.62 -15.66
C ALA A 234 0.86 1.08 -16.69
N VAL A 235 0.57 0.24 -17.68
CA VAL A 235 -0.47 0.50 -18.69
C VAL A 235 -1.82 0.70 -18.03
N LYS A 236 -2.28 -0.30 -17.26
CA LYS A 236 -3.56 -0.25 -16.55
C LYS A 236 -3.64 0.93 -15.57
N THR A 237 -2.51 1.35 -15.02
CA THR A 237 -2.44 2.51 -14.12
C THR A 237 -2.73 3.80 -14.86
N VAL A 238 -2.07 4.03 -16.00
CA VAL A 238 -2.32 5.23 -16.82
C VAL A 238 -3.76 5.25 -17.32
N ASP A 239 -4.22 4.14 -17.88
CA ASP A 239 -5.58 4.04 -18.41
C ASP A 239 -6.63 4.30 -17.32
N ARG A 240 -6.47 3.67 -16.13
CA ARG A 240 -7.38 3.85 -14.98
C ARG A 240 -7.47 5.29 -14.51
N ILE A 241 -6.35 6.01 -14.46
CA ILE A 241 -6.34 7.42 -14.08
C ILE A 241 -7.14 8.25 -15.09
N ILE A 242 -6.97 7.99 -16.37
CA ILE A 242 -7.63 8.75 -17.43
C ILE A 242 -9.14 8.45 -17.52
N GLU A 243 -9.50 7.17 -17.40
CA GLU A 243 -10.89 6.69 -17.51
C GLU A 243 -11.82 7.21 -16.40
N VAL A 244 -11.27 7.64 -15.26
CA VAL A 244 -12.07 8.24 -14.18
C VAL A 244 -12.65 9.58 -14.58
N PHE A 245 -12.03 10.30 -15.53
CA PHE A 245 -12.47 11.60 -16.00
C PHE A 245 -13.49 11.51 -17.12
N PRO A 246 -14.42 12.48 -17.21
CA PRO A 246 -15.33 12.63 -18.34
C PRO A 246 -14.57 12.66 -19.68
N ALA A 247 -15.18 12.13 -20.74
CA ALA A 247 -14.53 11.95 -22.04
C ALA A 247 -13.99 13.26 -22.65
N ASP A 248 -14.67 14.36 -22.42
CA ASP A 248 -14.28 15.71 -22.87
C ASP A 248 -13.05 16.26 -22.13
N GLN A 249 -12.74 15.77 -20.95
CA GLN A 249 -11.58 16.18 -20.14
C GLN A 249 -10.36 15.28 -20.36
N GLN A 250 -10.53 14.07 -20.85
CA GLN A 250 -9.46 13.06 -20.92
C GLN A 250 -8.24 13.51 -21.71
N ALA A 251 -8.40 14.26 -22.79
CA ALA A 251 -7.28 14.76 -23.59
C ALA A 251 -6.40 15.74 -22.78
N GLN A 252 -7.03 16.62 -22.00
CA GLN A 252 -6.34 17.56 -21.14
C GLN A 252 -5.63 16.82 -19.99
N VAL A 253 -6.31 15.87 -19.38
CA VAL A 253 -5.75 15.05 -18.28
C VAL A 253 -4.54 14.25 -18.75
N ARG A 254 -4.58 13.64 -19.95
CA ARG A 254 -3.41 12.97 -20.55
C ARG A 254 -2.20 13.89 -20.65
N SER A 255 -2.40 15.12 -21.10
CA SER A 255 -1.31 16.09 -21.21
C SER A 255 -0.72 16.43 -19.84
N THR A 256 -1.56 16.79 -18.87
CA THR A 256 -1.13 17.15 -17.51
C THR A 256 -0.46 15.97 -16.80
N LEU A 257 -1.04 14.77 -16.92
CA LEU A 257 -0.48 13.53 -16.37
C LEU A 257 0.89 13.23 -16.97
N ALA A 258 1.04 13.33 -18.29
CA ALA A 258 2.30 13.10 -18.99
C ALA A 258 3.40 14.07 -18.51
N ASP A 259 3.06 15.33 -18.24
CA ASP A 259 4.02 16.33 -17.75
C ASP A 259 4.41 16.10 -16.30
N GLY A 260 3.45 15.74 -15.45
CA GLY A 260 3.65 15.49 -14.03
C GLY A 260 4.26 14.12 -13.71
N MET A 261 3.98 13.08 -14.49
CA MET A 261 4.41 11.71 -14.24
C MET A 261 5.92 11.56 -14.19
N ARG A 262 6.41 10.83 -13.18
CA ARG A 262 7.84 10.47 -13.02
C ARG A 262 8.05 8.98 -13.06
N ALA A 263 7.26 8.20 -12.33
CA ALA A 263 7.38 6.74 -12.32
C ALA A 263 6.07 6.05 -11.97
N ILE A 264 5.93 4.83 -12.44
CA ILE A 264 4.92 3.87 -11.97
C ILE A 264 5.66 2.60 -11.57
N ILE A 265 5.36 2.11 -10.36
CA ILE A 265 5.93 0.90 -9.78
C ILE A 265 4.76 -0.02 -9.49
N ALA A 266 4.52 -1.01 -10.36
CA ALA A 266 3.53 -2.04 -10.08
C ALA A 266 4.21 -3.23 -9.40
N GLN A 267 3.64 -3.74 -8.30
CA GLN A 267 4.31 -4.73 -7.48
C GLN A 267 3.43 -5.90 -7.07
N VAL A 268 4.09 -7.06 -6.99
CA VAL A 268 3.51 -8.32 -6.53
C VAL A 268 4.43 -8.98 -5.52
N LEU A 269 3.87 -9.47 -4.40
CA LEU A 269 4.60 -10.23 -3.39
C LEU A 269 4.51 -11.73 -3.62
N PHE A 270 5.61 -12.41 -3.36
CA PHE A 270 5.73 -13.87 -3.42
C PHE A 270 6.16 -14.44 -2.07
N LYS A 271 5.68 -15.64 -1.72
CA LYS A 271 6.24 -16.43 -0.63
C LYS A 271 7.56 -17.03 -1.09
N ARG A 272 8.62 -16.90 -0.29
CA ARG A 272 9.89 -17.55 -0.58
C ARG A 272 9.83 -19.03 -0.20
N ILE A 273 10.47 -19.87 -1.03
CA ILE A 273 10.56 -21.31 -0.78
C ILE A 273 11.83 -21.71 -0.02
N ASP A 274 12.88 -20.85 -0.06
CA ASP A 274 14.17 -21.09 0.58
C ASP A 274 14.21 -20.64 2.06
N LYS A 275 13.32 -19.73 2.45
CA LYS A 275 13.24 -19.23 3.84
C LYS A 275 11.84 -18.68 4.15
N LYS A 276 11.51 -18.60 5.45
CA LYS A 276 10.22 -18.05 5.91
C LYS A 276 10.16 -16.52 5.76
N SER A 277 10.06 -16.03 4.51
CA SER A 277 9.92 -14.60 4.21
C SER A 277 9.18 -14.41 2.88
N ARG A 278 9.00 -13.16 2.49
CA ARG A 278 8.44 -12.79 1.18
C ARG A 278 9.50 -12.08 0.36
N CYS A 279 9.33 -12.07 -0.96
CA CYS A 279 10.09 -11.25 -1.89
C CYS A 279 9.13 -10.54 -2.84
N VAL A 280 9.59 -9.42 -3.41
CA VAL A 280 8.78 -8.58 -4.29
C VAL A 280 9.28 -8.71 -5.74
N ALA A 281 8.35 -8.81 -6.69
CA ALA A 281 8.60 -8.54 -8.10
C ALA A 281 7.98 -7.20 -8.46
N LEU A 282 8.71 -6.40 -9.24
CA LEU A 282 8.33 -5.05 -9.62
C LEU A 282 8.28 -4.91 -11.14
N GLU A 283 7.22 -4.27 -11.65
CA GLU A 283 7.27 -3.58 -12.93
C GLU A 283 7.63 -2.13 -12.67
N ILE A 284 8.62 -1.59 -13.37
CA ILE A 284 9.09 -0.23 -13.17
C ILE A 284 9.07 0.52 -14.50
N LEU A 285 8.22 1.53 -14.57
CA LEU A 285 8.17 2.50 -15.66
C LEU A 285 8.73 3.83 -15.18
N ILE A 286 9.74 4.37 -15.88
CA ILE A 286 10.24 5.72 -15.67
C ILE A 286 9.75 6.61 -16.82
N ALA A 287 9.07 7.70 -16.49
CA ALA A 287 8.46 8.60 -17.46
C ALA A 287 9.49 9.52 -18.13
N ASN A 288 10.29 8.95 -19.04
CA ASN A 288 11.14 9.73 -19.94
C ASN A 288 10.30 10.43 -21.04
N SER A 289 10.92 11.21 -21.90
CA SER A 289 10.22 11.97 -22.94
C SER A 289 9.40 11.09 -23.89
N ALA A 290 9.91 9.90 -24.25
CA ALA A 290 9.20 8.98 -25.13
C ALA A 290 7.94 8.39 -24.45
N VAL A 291 8.05 7.98 -23.19
CA VAL A 291 6.90 7.50 -22.39
C VAL A 291 5.84 8.58 -22.25
N ARG A 292 6.23 9.82 -21.92
CA ARG A 292 5.30 10.94 -21.82
C ARG A 292 4.56 11.21 -23.13
N ASN A 293 5.26 11.08 -24.25
CA ASN A 293 4.65 11.26 -25.58
C ASN A 293 3.60 10.18 -25.87
N LEU A 294 3.89 8.91 -25.57
CA LEU A 294 2.92 7.82 -25.71
C LEU A 294 1.68 8.05 -24.86
N ILE A 295 1.82 8.59 -23.64
CA ILE A 295 0.67 8.91 -22.78
C ILE A 295 -0.17 10.02 -23.43
N ARG A 296 0.43 11.11 -23.91
CA ARG A 296 -0.29 12.19 -24.61
C ARG A 296 -1.05 11.71 -25.83
N GLU A 297 -0.42 10.83 -26.63
CA GLU A 297 -0.99 10.30 -27.87
C GLU A 297 -1.97 9.15 -27.67
N ALA A 298 -2.33 8.81 -26.42
CA ALA A 298 -3.18 7.65 -26.07
C ALA A 298 -2.64 6.29 -26.58
N LYS A 299 -1.33 6.15 -26.73
CA LYS A 299 -0.64 4.94 -27.19
C LYS A 299 -0.08 4.11 -26.02
N THR A 300 -0.85 3.99 -24.94
CA THR A 300 -0.43 3.31 -23.70
C THR A 300 -0.07 1.85 -23.91
N HIS A 301 -0.66 1.18 -24.92
CA HIS A 301 -0.34 -0.20 -25.30
C HIS A 301 1.13 -0.39 -25.75
N GLN A 302 1.86 0.69 -26.08
CA GLN A 302 3.28 0.64 -26.43
C GLN A 302 4.22 0.79 -25.23
N LEU A 303 3.71 1.10 -24.04
CA LEU A 303 4.53 1.27 -22.83
C LEU A 303 5.35 0.02 -22.47
N PRO A 304 4.87 -1.24 -22.62
CA PRO A 304 5.69 -2.42 -22.35
C PRO A 304 6.97 -2.47 -23.20
N SER A 305 6.90 -2.08 -24.47
CA SER A 305 8.08 -2.02 -25.34
C SER A 305 9.07 -0.94 -24.86
N MET A 306 8.56 0.19 -24.36
CA MET A 306 9.41 1.25 -23.76
C MET A 306 10.08 0.77 -22.46
N ILE A 307 9.35 0.01 -21.62
CA ILE A 307 9.92 -0.58 -20.40
C ILE A 307 11.05 -1.55 -20.78
N GLN A 308 10.81 -2.43 -21.76
CA GLN A 308 11.78 -3.42 -22.20
C GLN A 308 13.09 -2.80 -22.71
N THR A 309 13.01 -1.70 -23.46
CA THR A 309 14.18 -0.97 -24.01
C THR A 309 14.80 0.00 -23.01
N GLY A 310 14.07 0.33 -21.93
CA GLY A 310 14.42 1.30 -20.92
C GLY A 310 15.29 0.80 -19.77
N LYS A 311 15.87 -0.41 -19.86
CA LYS A 311 16.68 -1.03 -18.78
C LYS A 311 17.80 -0.13 -18.25
N LYS A 312 18.42 0.65 -19.10
CA LYS A 312 19.47 1.61 -18.68
C LYS A 312 18.99 2.73 -17.73
N TYR A 313 17.68 2.97 -17.71
CA TYR A 313 17.05 3.93 -16.79
C TYR A 313 16.50 3.25 -15.53
N GLY A 314 16.71 1.94 -15.37
CA GLY A 314 16.17 1.15 -14.29
C GLY A 314 14.73 0.67 -14.53
N MET A 315 14.22 0.77 -15.76
CA MET A 315 12.93 0.19 -16.11
C MET A 315 13.01 -1.33 -16.15
N GLN A 316 11.92 -2.00 -15.77
CA GLN A 316 11.83 -3.45 -15.66
C GLN A 316 10.42 -3.93 -15.90
N LEU A 317 10.24 -4.99 -16.71
CA LEU A 317 8.96 -5.69 -16.84
C LEU A 317 8.72 -6.59 -15.63
N LEU A 318 7.47 -6.77 -15.25
CA LEU A 318 7.09 -7.65 -14.14
C LEU A 318 7.56 -9.08 -14.37
N ASP A 319 7.34 -9.61 -15.55
CA ASP A 319 7.70 -11.01 -15.90
C ASP A 319 9.22 -11.24 -15.90
N ASP A 320 10.03 -10.23 -16.26
CA ASP A 320 11.50 -10.31 -16.15
C ASP A 320 11.92 -10.42 -14.66
N ALA A 321 11.27 -9.63 -13.79
CA ALA A 321 11.50 -9.69 -12.34
C ALA A 321 11.08 -11.04 -11.75
N ILE A 322 9.92 -11.57 -12.13
CA ILE A 322 9.44 -12.89 -11.68
C ILE A 322 10.42 -13.98 -12.13
N MET A 323 10.87 -13.93 -13.38
CA MET A 323 11.84 -14.90 -13.92
C MET A 323 13.17 -14.87 -13.17
N ASP A 324 13.63 -13.67 -12.76
CA ASP A 324 14.85 -13.54 -11.96
C ASP A 324 14.68 -14.17 -10.56
N LEU A 325 13.55 -13.93 -9.89
CA LEU A 325 13.23 -14.57 -8.62
C LEU A 325 13.17 -16.10 -8.72
N TYR A 326 12.58 -16.63 -9.79
CA TYR A 326 12.55 -18.06 -10.07
C TYR A 326 13.95 -18.64 -10.29
N LYS A 327 14.78 -18.00 -11.12
CA LYS A 327 16.15 -18.43 -11.39
C LYS A 327 17.03 -18.43 -10.14
N ARG A 328 16.75 -17.53 -9.17
CA ARG A 328 17.42 -17.52 -7.86
C ARG A 328 16.93 -18.63 -6.91
N GLY A 329 15.93 -19.41 -7.29
CA GLY A 329 15.33 -20.42 -6.44
C GLY A 329 14.54 -19.86 -5.27
N TRP A 330 14.04 -18.63 -5.38
CA TRP A 330 13.28 -17.98 -4.32
C TRP A 330 11.79 -18.29 -4.39
N ILE A 331 11.27 -18.56 -5.57
CA ILE A 331 9.85 -18.85 -5.80
C ILE A 331 9.69 -20.13 -6.62
N SER A 332 8.54 -20.79 -6.49
CA SER A 332 8.23 -21.98 -7.30
C SER A 332 7.80 -21.59 -8.73
N ALA A 333 7.86 -22.54 -9.64
CA ALA A 333 7.38 -22.39 -11.02
C ALA A 333 5.86 -22.09 -11.04
N ASP A 334 5.09 -22.76 -10.17
CA ASP A 334 3.64 -22.56 -10.07
C ASP A 334 3.29 -21.15 -9.63
N GLU A 335 3.94 -20.63 -8.56
CA GLU A 335 3.74 -19.24 -8.11
C GLU A 335 4.16 -18.22 -9.17
N ALA A 336 5.25 -18.49 -9.90
CA ALA A 336 5.70 -17.66 -11.02
C ALA A 336 4.67 -17.63 -12.14
N TYR A 337 4.17 -18.80 -12.55
CA TYR A 337 3.15 -18.95 -13.58
C TYR A 337 1.84 -18.25 -13.20
N ILE A 338 1.33 -18.48 -11.97
CA ILE A 338 0.05 -17.92 -11.52
C ILE A 338 0.06 -16.40 -11.57
N LYS A 339 1.18 -15.75 -11.18
CA LYS A 339 1.26 -14.29 -11.04
C LYS A 339 1.87 -13.56 -12.24
N ALA A 340 2.38 -14.27 -13.23
CA ALA A 340 2.92 -13.68 -14.45
C ALA A 340 1.82 -13.08 -15.34
N ASN A 341 2.18 -12.01 -16.06
CA ASN A 341 1.32 -11.44 -17.10
C ASN A 341 1.30 -12.32 -18.36
N GLU A 342 2.47 -12.77 -18.84
CA GLU A 342 2.62 -13.63 -20.00
C GLU A 342 2.82 -15.11 -19.58
N LYS A 343 1.71 -15.80 -19.32
CA LYS A 343 1.69 -17.20 -18.89
C LYS A 343 2.55 -18.12 -19.76
N ALA A 344 2.56 -17.91 -21.08
CA ALA A 344 3.31 -18.70 -22.04
C ALA A 344 4.81 -18.77 -21.75
N LYS A 345 5.40 -17.72 -21.16
CA LYS A 345 6.84 -17.70 -20.78
C LYS A 345 7.17 -18.65 -19.63
N PHE A 346 6.20 -18.90 -18.74
CA PHE A 346 6.40 -19.69 -17.52
C PHE A 346 5.88 -21.11 -17.63
N ARG A 347 4.99 -21.38 -18.58
CA ARG A 347 4.43 -22.72 -18.81
C ARG A 347 5.48 -23.83 -18.97
N PRO A 348 6.59 -23.66 -19.73
CA PRO A 348 7.63 -24.70 -19.85
C PRO A 348 8.36 -25.03 -18.54
N LEU A 349 8.18 -24.21 -17.50
CA LEU A 349 8.82 -24.40 -16.19
C LEU A 349 7.98 -25.29 -15.26
N LEU A 350 6.71 -25.51 -15.59
CA LEU A 350 5.80 -26.31 -14.78
C LEU A 350 6.10 -27.80 -14.94
N THR A 351 6.05 -28.52 -13.83
CA THR A 351 6.21 -29.99 -13.81
C THR A 351 4.88 -30.73 -13.98
N SER A 352 3.76 -30.01 -13.78
CA SER A 352 2.39 -30.52 -13.92
C SER A 352 1.56 -29.56 -14.78
N PRO A 353 0.47 -30.02 -15.43
CA PRO A 353 -0.44 -29.13 -16.13
C PRO A 353 -0.93 -28.01 -15.19
N PRO A 354 -1.10 -26.77 -15.68
CA PRO A 354 -1.62 -25.69 -14.87
C PRO A 354 -3.03 -25.98 -14.36
N THR A 355 -3.30 -25.60 -13.14
CA THR A 355 -4.62 -25.80 -12.50
C THR A 355 -5.57 -24.61 -12.74
N ASP A 356 -5.12 -23.58 -13.45
CA ASP A 356 -5.94 -22.45 -13.81
C ASP A 356 -6.77 -22.75 -15.08
N PHE A 357 -8.02 -22.31 -15.07
CA PHE A 357 -8.96 -22.48 -16.18
C PHE A 357 -8.68 -21.56 -17.38
N THR A 358 -7.47 -21.02 -17.51
CA THR A 358 -7.11 -20.05 -18.56
C THR A 358 -6.84 -20.69 -19.93
N GLU A 359 -6.96 -22.03 -20.04
CA GLU A 359 -6.84 -22.77 -21.31
C GLU A 359 -7.98 -23.81 -21.43
N VAL A 360 -9.18 -23.33 -21.73
CA VAL A 360 -10.23 -24.12 -22.39
C VAL A 360 -10.54 -23.47 -23.71
#